data_33908cf3fca5d752890b2aba87b336db
#
_entry.id   33908cf3fca5d752890b2aba87b336db
#
_cell.length_a   1.000
_cell.length_b   1.000
_cell.length_c   1.000
_cell.angle_alpha   90.00
_cell.angle_beta   90.00
_cell.angle_gamma   90.00
#
_symmetry.space_group_name_H-M   'P 1'
#
loop_
_entity.id
_entity.type
_entity.pdbx_description
1 polymer ?
#
loop_
_entity_poly.entity_id
_entity_poly.type
_entity_poly.pdbx_seq_one_letter_code
_entity_poly.pdbx_strand_id
1 'polypeptide(L)'
;YPKTNLIILDDGFQQRKINSSFNIINSQFSKPFFDDFLFPYGFLREKRKNINRGDLLVFSKVLNNINSTDFKNHISKSLKYFKNENKIFFSEIKYLKLVPLFEKNTSLNKINNFISVSSISDSKFFDKYLKSNYNIVKNYKFYDHHIFNEKEIDNIISSLDERTGLIITEKDEPKFKIYKYKLSNYSIFKLPIQISLIDKKNEFFNSINSYLNLYKNQ
;
A
#
# COMPACT_ATOMS: atom_id res chain seq x y z
N TYR A 1 -17.28 22.38 -7.20
CA TYR A 1 -15.91 22.92 -6.99
C TYR A 1 -15.41 23.52 -8.31
N PRO A 2 -15.63 24.82 -8.58
CA PRO A 2 -15.37 25.44 -9.89
C PRO A 2 -13.87 25.57 -10.26
N LYS A 3 -12.94 25.20 -9.36
CA LYS A 3 -11.49 25.24 -9.60
C LYS A 3 -10.83 23.85 -9.63
N THR A 4 -11.63 22.79 -9.73
CA THR A 4 -11.09 21.42 -9.76
C THR A 4 -10.63 21.08 -11.17
N ASN A 5 -9.33 20.84 -11.33
CA ASN A 5 -8.72 20.50 -12.63
C ASN A 5 -8.56 18.98 -12.82
N LEU A 6 -8.61 18.20 -11.74
CA LEU A 6 -8.43 16.74 -11.76
C LEU A 6 -9.25 16.09 -10.66
N ILE A 7 -9.91 14.98 -10.98
CA ILE A 7 -10.60 14.11 -10.03
C ILE A 7 -9.98 12.73 -10.13
N ILE A 8 -9.51 12.19 -9.02
CA ILE A 8 -8.98 10.83 -8.92
C ILE A 8 -10.03 9.98 -8.22
N LEU A 9 -10.43 8.87 -8.86
CA LEU A 9 -11.34 7.89 -8.29
C LEU A 9 -10.54 6.69 -7.78
N ASP A 10 -10.57 6.46 -6.48
CA ASP A 10 -10.03 5.25 -5.87
C ASP A 10 -11.04 4.11 -5.99
N ASP A 11 -10.57 2.91 -6.38
CA ASP A 11 -11.38 1.71 -6.67
C ASP A 11 -12.55 1.97 -7.65
N GLY A 12 -12.35 2.92 -8.60
CA GLY A 12 -13.39 3.40 -9.50
C GLY A 12 -13.65 2.54 -10.74
N PHE A 13 -12.80 1.53 -11.04
CA PHE A 13 -12.83 0.81 -12.32
C PHE A 13 -14.15 0.09 -12.61
N GLN A 14 -14.87 -0.39 -11.60
CA GLN A 14 -16.17 -1.06 -11.73
C GLN A 14 -17.35 -0.08 -11.78
N GLN A 15 -17.15 1.21 -11.54
CA GLN A 15 -18.19 2.24 -11.56
C GLN A 15 -18.51 2.68 -12.99
N ARG A 16 -19.18 1.80 -13.74
CA ARG A 16 -19.47 2.01 -15.18
C ARG A 16 -20.38 3.19 -15.51
N LYS A 17 -21.03 3.80 -14.51
CA LYS A 17 -21.81 5.03 -14.67
C LYS A 17 -20.94 6.26 -14.80
N ILE A 18 -19.67 6.16 -14.35
CA ILE A 18 -18.67 7.22 -14.47
C ILE A 18 -17.78 6.87 -15.64
N ASN A 19 -17.77 7.72 -16.65
CA ASN A 19 -16.85 7.59 -17.77
C ASN A 19 -15.51 8.18 -17.39
N SER A 20 -14.64 7.34 -16.80
CA SER A 20 -13.29 7.76 -16.47
C SER A 20 -12.47 7.92 -17.75
N SER A 21 -11.81 9.04 -17.90
CA SER A 21 -11.06 9.39 -19.11
C SER A 21 -9.69 8.68 -19.15
N PHE A 22 -9.14 8.26 -18.00
CA PHE A 22 -7.88 7.52 -17.92
C PHE A 22 -7.93 6.52 -16.76
N ASN A 23 -7.59 5.27 -17.03
CA ASN A 23 -7.70 4.17 -16.07
C ASN A 23 -6.35 3.51 -15.82
N ILE A 24 -5.91 3.54 -14.57
CA ILE A 24 -4.74 2.78 -14.11
C ILE A 24 -5.25 1.55 -13.38
N ILE A 25 -4.98 0.38 -13.94
CA ILE A 25 -5.38 -0.89 -13.34
C ILE A 25 -4.26 -1.36 -12.43
N ASN A 26 -4.61 -1.66 -11.18
CA ASN A 26 -3.67 -2.24 -10.22
C ASN A 26 -3.98 -3.73 -10.01
N SER A 27 -2.96 -4.57 -10.17
CA SER A 27 -3.00 -6.00 -9.89
C SER A 27 -1.86 -6.37 -8.96
N GLN A 28 -2.11 -7.14 -7.90
CA GLN A 28 -1.03 -7.58 -7.02
C GLN A 28 -0.14 -8.59 -7.74
N PHE A 29 1.19 -8.43 -7.68
CA PHE A 29 2.14 -9.32 -8.36
C PHE A 29 2.01 -10.78 -7.92
N SER A 30 1.87 -11.04 -6.62
CA SER A 30 1.75 -12.40 -6.07
C SER A 30 0.37 -13.05 -6.26
N LYS A 31 -0.64 -12.26 -6.65
CA LYS A 31 -2.01 -12.71 -6.97
C LYS A 31 -2.50 -11.96 -8.21
N PRO A 32 -1.94 -12.27 -9.38
CA PRO A 32 -2.23 -11.51 -10.57
C PRO A 32 -3.65 -11.81 -11.09
N PHE A 33 -4.29 -10.81 -11.69
CA PHE A 33 -5.65 -10.91 -12.20
C PHE A 33 -5.86 -12.06 -13.19
N PHE A 34 -4.83 -12.45 -13.93
CA PHE A 34 -4.93 -13.51 -14.94
C PHE A 34 -4.95 -14.93 -14.33
N ASP A 35 -4.50 -15.11 -13.10
CA ASP A 35 -4.55 -16.40 -12.37
C ASP A 35 -5.73 -16.44 -11.35
N ASP A 36 -6.51 -15.35 -11.20
CA ASP A 36 -7.65 -15.26 -10.29
C ASP A 36 -8.98 -15.54 -11.02
N PHE A 37 -10.02 -15.86 -10.28
CA PHE A 37 -11.36 -16.20 -10.76
C PHE A 37 -12.39 -15.15 -10.36
N LEU A 38 -13.54 -15.18 -11.03
CA LEU A 38 -14.68 -14.34 -10.67
C LEU A 38 -15.24 -14.75 -9.30
N PHE A 39 -15.69 -13.74 -8.53
CA PHE A 39 -16.46 -13.98 -7.32
C PHE A 39 -17.66 -14.90 -7.61
N PRO A 40 -17.99 -15.91 -6.76
CA PRO A 40 -17.40 -16.18 -5.43
C PRO A 40 -16.16 -17.09 -5.45
N TYR A 41 -15.75 -17.66 -6.58
CA TYR A 41 -14.62 -18.59 -6.68
C TYR A 41 -13.25 -17.92 -6.59
N GLY A 42 -13.19 -16.62 -6.75
CA GLY A 42 -12.01 -15.77 -6.63
C GLY A 42 -12.40 -14.35 -6.24
N PHE A 43 -11.50 -13.39 -6.45
CA PHE A 43 -11.69 -12.00 -6.05
C PHE A 43 -12.00 -11.05 -7.22
N LEU A 44 -12.02 -11.56 -8.46
CA LEU A 44 -12.35 -10.73 -9.60
C LEU A 44 -13.81 -10.33 -9.58
N ARG A 45 -14.06 -9.03 -9.66
CA ARG A 45 -15.41 -8.45 -9.78
C ARG A 45 -15.91 -8.42 -11.23
N GLU A 46 -15.00 -8.57 -12.21
CA GLU A 46 -15.30 -8.54 -13.64
C GLU A 46 -14.47 -9.59 -14.40
N LYS A 47 -14.90 -9.93 -15.62
CA LYS A 47 -14.17 -10.84 -16.52
C LYS A 47 -12.75 -10.27 -16.82
N ARG A 48 -11.73 -11.13 -16.86
CA ARG A 48 -10.34 -10.76 -17.15
C ARG A 48 -10.19 -9.89 -18.41
N LYS A 49 -10.97 -10.14 -19.45
CA LYS A 49 -10.95 -9.36 -20.71
C LYS A 49 -11.29 -7.88 -20.53
N ASN A 50 -11.99 -7.52 -19.47
CA ASN A 50 -12.41 -6.14 -19.22
C ASN A 50 -11.23 -5.23 -18.83
N ILE A 51 -10.07 -5.80 -18.50
CA ILE A 51 -8.83 -5.04 -18.27
C ILE A 51 -8.40 -4.23 -19.49
N ASN A 52 -8.86 -4.58 -20.68
CA ASN A 52 -8.63 -3.81 -21.91
C ASN A 52 -9.20 -2.38 -21.89
N ARG A 53 -10.04 -2.04 -20.90
CA ARG A 53 -10.49 -0.65 -20.67
C ARG A 53 -9.45 0.20 -19.92
N GLY A 54 -8.39 -0.45 -19.40
CA GLY A 54 -7.30 0.24 -18.74
C GLY A 54 -6.32 0.85 -19.73
N ASP A 55 -5.79 2.00 -19.38
CA ASP A 55 -4.73 2.68 -20.12
C ASP A 55 -3.35 2.25 -19.66
N LEU A 56 -3.19 2.00 -18.36
CA LEU A 56 -1.98 1.44 -17.74
C LEU A 56 -2.33 0.23 -16.88
N LEU A 57 -1.45 -0.76 -16.87
CA LEU A 57 -1.48 -1.90 -15.95
C LEU A 57 -0.25 -1.85 -15.04
N VAL A 58 -0.47 -1.84 -13.73
CA VAL A 58 0.60 -1.86 -12.73
C VAL A 58 0.51 -3.14 -11.90
N PHE A 59 1.57 -3.92 -11.90
CA PHE A 59 1.74 -5.00 -10.93
C PHE A 59 2.39 -4.46 -9.68
N SER A 60 1.65 -4.41 -8.59
CA SER A 60 2.11 -3.85 -7.32
C SER A 60 2.60 -4.91 -6.34
N LYS A 61 3.32 -4.45 -5.32
CA LYS A 61 3.87 -5.29 -4.25
C LYS A 61 4.82 -6.38 -4.77
N VAL A 62 5.68 -6.02 -5.73
CA VAL A 62 6.76 -6.90 -6.18
C VAL A 62 7.74 -7.10 -5.03
N LEU A 63 8.20 -8.34 -4.82
CA LEU A 63 9.20 -8.68 -3.80
C LEU A 63 10.61 -8.36 -4.27
N ASN A 64 11.52 -8.07 -3.31
CA ASN A 64 12.94 -7.76 -3.57
C ASN A 64 13.65 -8.99 -4.08
N ASN A 65 13.57 -9.81 -4.75
CA ASN A 65 14.32 -11.01 -5.24
C ASN A 65 13.54 -11.74 -6.35
N ILE A 66 12.82 -10.97 -7.16
CA ILE A 66 12.11 -11.52 -8.31
C ILE A 66 13.07 -11.63 -9.49
N ASN A 67 13.06 -12.76 -10.17
CA ASN A 67 13.88 -13.01 -11.36
C ASN A 67 13.28 -12.31 -12.60
N SER A 68 14.14 -11.98 -13.56
CA SER A 68 13.71 -11.41 -14.85
C SER A 68 12.70 -12.28 -15.58
N THR A 69 12.76 -13.59 -15.39
CA THR A 69 11.81 -14.57 -15.97
C THR A 69 10.39 -14.36 -15.43
N ASP A 70 10.22 -14.02 -14.14
CA ASP A 70 8.90 -13.80 -13.54
C ASP A 70 8.22 -12.55 -14.11
N PHE A 71 8.99 -11.48 -14.34
CA PHE A 71 8.48 -10.27 -15.02
C PHE A 71 8.02 -10.60 -16.44
N LYS A 72 8.83 -11.32 -17.21
CA LYS A 72 8.49 -11.76 -18.57
C LYS A 72 7.22 -12.62 -18.58
N ASN A 73 7.07 -13.53 -17.62
CA ASN A 73 5.88 -14.37 -17.48
C ASN A 73 4.63 -13.54 -17.19
N HIS A 74 4.72 -12.54 -16.30
CA HIS A 74 3.60 -11.65 -16.00
C HIS A 74 3.18 -10.84 -17.23
N ILE A 75 4.15 -10.30 -17.96
CA ILE A 75 3.90 -9.59 -19.22
C ILE A 75 3.21 -10.51 -20.23
N SER A 76 3.81 -11.68 -20.53
CA SER A 76 3.29 -12.62 -21.52
C SER A 76 1.86 -13.09 -21.21
N LYS A 77 1.57 -13.45 -19.95
CA LYS A 77 0.22 -13.84 -19.52
C LYS A 77 -0.77 -12.67 -19.62
N SER A 78 -0.33 -11.46 -19.29
CA SER A 78 -1.17 -10.26 -19.34
C SER A 78 -1.57 -9.88 -20.76
N LEU A 79 -0.68 -10.08 -21.75
CA LEU A 79 -0.92 -9.74 -23.16
C LEU A 79 -2.07 -10.54 -23.80
N LYS A 80 -2.52 -11.63 -23.18
CA LYS A 80 -3.77 -12.32 -23.58
C LYS A 80 -5.01 -11.47 -23.34
N TYR A 81 -4.95 -10.46 -22.45
CA TYR A 81 -6.08 -9.66 -21.99
C TYR A 81 -5.84 -8.16 -22.14
N PHE A 82 -4.58 -7.71 -22.09
CA PHE A 82 -4.17 -6.32 -22.14
C PHE A 82 -3.25 -6.08 -23.32
N LYS A 83 -3.62 -5.20 -24.25
CA LYS A 83 -3.05 -5.16 -25.61
C LYS A 83 -1.69 -4.49 -25.74
N ASN A 84 -1.19 -3.78 -24.73
CA ASN A 84 0.00 -2.94 -24.90
C ASN A 84 1.07 -3.25 -23.84
N GLU A 85 2.12 -3.96 -24.25
CA GLU A 85 3.25 -4.30 -23.37
C GLU A 85 3.95 -3.08 -22.78
N ASN A 86 4.08 -2.00 -23.55
CA ASN A 86 4.74 -0.76 -23.10
C ASN A 86 3.94 -0.02 -22.03
N LYS A 87 2.72 -0.44 -21.76
CA LYS A 87 1.83 0.11 -20.72
C LYS A 87 1.71 -0.80 -19.50
N ILE A 88 2.57 -1.81 -19.38
CA ILE A 88 2.68 -2.69 -18.21
C ILE A 88 3.89 -2.27 -17.38
N PHE A 89 3.64 -2.01 -16.10
CA PHE A 89 4.60 -1.49 -15.13
C PHE A 89 4.61 -2.36 -13.87
N PHE A 90 5.71 -2.25 -13.12
CA PHE A 90 5.90 -2.97 -11.87
C PHE A 90 6.27 -2.00 -10.76
N SER A 91 5.70 -2.21 -9.57
CA SER A 91 6.01 -1.37 -8.41
C SER A 91 6.26 -2.20 -7.15
N GLU A 92 7.13 -1.69 -6.33
CA GLU A 92 7.51 -2.24 -5.04
C GLU A 92 7.10 -1.30 -3.89
N ILE A 93 7.03 -1.85 -2.69
CA ILE A 93 6.88 -1.08 -1.46
C ILE A 93 8.25 -0.90 -0.85
N LYS A 94 8.67 0.35 -0.66
CA LYS A 94 9.86 0.71 0.13
C LYS A 94 9.41 1.20 1.50
N TYR A 95 9.92 0.57 2.55
CA TYR A 95 9.75 1.06 3.91
C TYR A 95 10.79 2.13 4.18
N LEU A 96 10.34 3.25 4.75
CA LEU A 96 11.19 4.37 5.09
C LEU A 96 11.70 4.25 6.54
N LYS A 97 12.39 5.28 7.03
CA LYS A 97 12.80 5.31 8.43
C LYS A 97 11.61 5.50 9.35
N LEU A 98 11.68 4.95 10.55
CA LEU A 98 10.70 5.19 11.59
C LEU A 98 10.56 6.68 11.88
N VAL A 99 9.33 7.15 11.97
CA VAL A 99 8.98 8.53 12.30
C VAL A 99 8.23 8.54 13.63
N PRO A 100 8.67 9.32 14.62
CA PRO A 100 7.94 9.47 15.88
C PRO A 100 6.50 9.93 15.62
N LEU A 101 5.54 9.33 16.33
CA LEU A 101 4.14 9.70 16.21
C LEU A 101 3.81 10.98 16.98
N PHE A 102 4.52 11.21 18.10
CA PHE A 102 4.35 12.35 18.98
C PHE A 102 5.72 13.00 19.25
N GLU A 103 5.77 14.36 19.35
CA GLU A 103 7.02 15.11 19.41
C GLU A 103 7.87 14.85 20.67
N LYS A 104 7.27 14.37 21.76
CA LYS A 104 7.85 14.46 23.09
C LYS A 104 8.85 13.36 23.46
N ASN A 105 8.98 12.29 22.71
CA ASN A 105 9.76 11.15 23.23
C ASN A 105 10.42 10.35 22.14
N THR A 106 11.68 10.66 21.74
CA THR A 106 12.27 9.42 21.31
C THR A 106 13.67 9.54 20.79
N SER A 107 14.54 9.31 21.68
CA SER A 107 15.84 8.79 21.26
C SER A 107 15.63 7.29 20.91
N LEU A 108 15.56 6.96 19.64
CA LEU A 108 15.57 5.58 19.14
C LEU A 108 16.74 4.76 19.76
N ASN A 109 17.81 5.44 20.15
CA ASN A 109 19.00 4.83 20.75
C ASN A 109 18.74 4.18 22.14
N LYS A 110 17.61 4.46 22.78
CA LYS A 110 17.24 3.84 24.06
C LYS A 110 16.31 2.63 23.89
N ILE A 111 15.78 2.42 22.69
CA ILE A 111 14.79 1.36 22.41
C ILE A 111 15.53 0.12 21.91
N ASN A 112 15.39 -0.97 22.64
CA ASN A 112 15.98 -2.28 22.32
C ASN A 112 14.97 -3.22 21.69
N ASN A 113 13.71 -3.12 22.09
CA ASN A 113 12.62 -3.99 21.68
C ASN A 113 11.51 -3.19 21.02
N PHE A 114 10.77 -3.85 20.14
CA PHE A 114 9.58 -3.24 19.54
C PHE A 114 8.38 -4.17 19.62
N ILE A 115 7.23 -3.56 19.80
CA ILE A 115 5.93 -4.16 19.58
C ILE A 115 5.40 -3.60 18.28
N SER A 116 4.73 -4.41 17.47
CA SER A 116 4.09 -3.94 16.26
C SER A 116 2.57 -4.04 16.34
N VAL A 117 1.89 -3.05 15.77
CA VAL A 117 0.43 -3.05 15.59
C VAL A 117 0.11 -2.76 14.15
N SER A 118 -0.80 -3.55 13.59
CA SER A 118 -1.30 -3.34 12.23
C SER A 118 -2.78 -3.67 12.12
N SER A 119 -3.54 -2.81 11.41
CA SER A 119 -4.91 -3.06 11.00
C SER A 119 -5.06 -2.86 9.48
N ILE A 120 -4.36 -3.68 8.73
CA ILE A 120 -4.32 -3.70 7.27
C ILE A 120 -4.65 -5.10 6.75
N SER A 121 -5.26 -5.18 5.58
CA SER A 121 -5.74 -6.44 4.96
C SER A 121 -4.64 -7.49 4.74
N ASP A 122 -3.40 -7.07 4.46
CA ASP A 122 -2.25 -7.95 4.28
C ASP A 122 -1.01 -7.36 4.95
N SER A 123 -0.70 -7.85 6.15
CA SER A 123 0.46 -7.41 6.93
C SER A 123 1.75 -8.17 6.62
N LYS A 124 1.74 -9.17 5.71
CA LYS A 124 2.90 -10.06 5.49
C LYS A 124 4.18 -9.31 5.13
N PHE A 125 4.08 -8.30 4.27
CA PHE A 125 5.23 -7.47 3.88
C PHE A 125 5.74 -6.63 5.06
N PHE A 126 4.82 -6.02 5.80
CA PHE A 126 5.12 -5.23 7.00
C PHE A 126 5.81 -6.11 8.05
N ASP A 127 5.24 -7.25 8.39
CA ASP A 127 5.79 -8.17 9.37
C ASP A 127 7.18 -8.70 8.98
N LYS A 128 7.35 -9.06 7.69
CA LYS A 128 8.64 -9.53 7.18
C LYS A 128 9.70 -8.44 7.30
N TYR A 129 9.39 -7.21 6.90
CA TYR A 129 10.29 -6.09 7.01
C TYR A 129 10.66 -5.80 8.46
N LEU A 130 9.68 -5.76 9.37
CA LEU A 130 9.92 -5.50 10.78
C LEU A 130 10.83 -6.55 11.40
N LYS A 131 10.57 -7.84 11.19
CA LYS A 131 11.39 -8.94 11.72
C LYS A 131 12.83 -8.93 11.21
N SER A 132 13.06 -8.42 9.99
CA SER A 132 14.41 -8.33 9.40
C SER A 132 15.20 -7.11 9.89
N ASN A 133 14.56 -6.09 10.43
CA ASN A 133 15.21 -4.81 10.75
C ASN A 133 15.12 -4.42 12.23
N TYR A 134 14.20 -5.01 12.99
CA TYR A 134 13.92 -4.65 14.38
C TYR A 134 13.71 -5.89 15.24
N ASN A 135 14.03 -5.81 16.53
CA ASN A 135 13.73 -6.86 17.50
C ASN A 135 12.25 -6.78 17.91
N ILE A 136 11.39 -7.50 17.21
CA ILE A 136 9.94 -7.52 17.47
C ILE A 136 9.61 -8.59 18.49
N VAL A 137 9.24 -8.17 19.70
CA VAL A 137 8.90 -9.06 20.83
C VAL A 137 7.42 -9.43 20.87
N LYS A 138 6.54 -8.61 20.30
CA LYS A 138 5.10 -8.86 20.25
C LYS A 138 4.48 -8.24 19.01
N ASN A 139 3.45 -8.88 18.45
CA ASN A 139 2.75 -8.39 17.27
C ASN A 139 1.24 -8.48 17.48
N TYR A 140 0.56 -7.32 17.42
CA TYR A 140 -0.88 -7.20 17.47
C TYR A 140 -1.41 -7.02 16.05
N LYS A 141 -2.29 -7.93 15.62
CA LYS A 141 -2.94 -7.89 14.30
C LYS A 141 -4.44 -7.72 14.46
N PHE A 142 -4.97 -6.74 13.78
CA PHE A 142 -6.39 -6.44 13.74
C PHE A 142 -6.92 -6.55 12.32
N TYR A 143 -8.23 -6.62 12.16
CA TYR A 143 -8.89 -6.61 10.86
C TYR A 143 -8.62 -5.29 10.13
N ASP A 144 -8.70 -5.32 8.80
CA ASP A 144 -8.60 -4.10 7.99
C ASP A 144 -9.69 -3.10 8.41
N HIS A 145 -9.32 -1.82 8.46
CA HIS A 145 -10.16 -0.73 8.94
C HIS A 145 -10.64 -0.85 10.41
N HIS A 146 -9.98 -1.68 11.24
CA HIS A 146 -10.32 -1.79 12.66
C HIS A 146 -10.31 -0.42 13.36
N ILE A 147 -11.33 -0.20 14.21
CA ILE A 147 -11.43 0.98 15.08
C ILE A 147 -11.03 0.52 16.48
N PHE A 148 -9.92 1.05 16.98
CA PHE A 148 -9.43 0.69 18.31
C PHE A 148 -10.36 1.24 19.39
N ASN A 149 -10.55 0.48 20.46
CA ASN A 149 -11.20 0.93 21.69
C ASN A 149 -10.18 1.15 22.81
N GLU A 150 -10.61 1.78 23.90
CA GLU A 150 -9.73 2.13 25.01
C GLU A 150 -9.07 0.90 25.66
N LYS A 151 -9.82 -0.22 25.80
CA LYS A 151 -9.30 -1.44 26.41
C LYS A 151 -8.18 -2.06 25.57
N GLU A 152 -8.31 -2.01 24.25
CA GLU A 152 -7.26 -2.49 23.33
C GLU A 152 -6.02 -1.60 23.42
N ILE A 153 -6.19 -0.28 23.48
CA ILE A 153 -5.09 0.66 23.68
C ILE A 153 -4.40 0.42 25.02
N ASP A 154 -5.17 0.24 26.12
CA ASP A 154 -4.61 -0.04 27.44
C ASP A 154 -3.84 -1.37 27.46
N ASN A 155 -4.33 -2.40 26.75
CA ASN A 155 -3.62 -3.67 26.58
C ASN A 155 -2.32 -3.52 25.79
N ILE A 156 -2.29 -2.68 24.77
CA ILE A 156 -1.06 -2.36 24.02
C ILE A 156 -0.08 -1.64 24.95
N ILE A 157 -0.55 -0.60 25.66
CA ILE A 157 0.25 0.20 26.60
C ILE A 157 0.85 -0.66 27.70
N SER A 158 0.11 -1.62 28.27
CA SER A 158 0.60 -2.52 29.33
C SER A 158 1.81 -3.38 28.90
N SER A 159 2.06 -3.48 27.61
CA SER A 159 3.21 -4.20 27.04
C SER A 159 4.38 -3.28 26.71
N LEU A 160 4.29 -1.98 26.97
CA LEU A 160 5.34 -0.98 26.71
C LEU A 160 6.07 -0.61 28.00
N ASP A 161 7.37 -0.43 27.88
CA ASP A 161 8.26 0.07 28.93
C ASP A 161 9.22 1.12 28.37
N GLU A 162 10.21 1.57 29.15
CA GLU A 162 11.19 2.58 28.75
C GLU A 162 12.13 2.12 27.63
N ARG A 163 12.26 0.80 27.40
CA ARG A 163 13.13 0.18 26.38
C ARG A 163 12.38 -0.46 25.24
N THR A 164 11.06 -0.40 25.28
CA THR A 164 10.17 -1.02 24.28
C THR A 164 9.38 0.04 23.54
N GLY A 165 9.60 0.15 22.23
CA GLY A 165 8.86 1.05 21.34
C GLY A 165 7.68 0.36 20.67
N LEU A 166 6.71 1.14 20.24
CA LEU A 166 5.58 0.68 19.43
C LEU A 166 5.78 1.11 17.97
N ILE A 167 5.68 0.17 17.04
CA ILE A 167 5.65 0.47 15.60
C ILE A 167 4.25 0.23 15.06
N ILE A 168 3.68 1.24 14.43
CA ILE A 168 2.39 1.16 13.75
C ILE A 168 2.55 1.39 12.24
N THR A 169 1.55 0.98 11.46
CA THR A 169 1.51 1.33 10.04
C THR A 169 1.15 2.82 9.87
N GLU A 170 1.55 3.42 8.75
CA GLU A 170 1.15 4.80 8.42
C GLU A 170 -0.38 4.94 8.31
N LYS A 171 -1.07 3.91 7.82
CA LYS A 171 -2.54 3.86 7.73
C LYS A 171 -3.22 3.91 9.12
N ASP A 172 -2.56 3.41 10.16
CA ASP A 172 -3.10 3.40 11.52
C ASP A 172 -2.79 4.70 12.31
N GLU A 173 -1.92 5.57 11.79
CA GLU A 173 -1.58 6.85 12.43
C GLU A 173 -2.78 7.67 12.87
N PRO A 174 -3.82 7.94 12.03
CA PRO A 174 -4.97 8.73 12.45
C PRO A 174 -5.72 8.11 13.61
N LYS A 175 -5.82 6.76 13.64
CA LYS A 175 -6.52 6.00 14.68
C LYS A 175 -5.80 6.11 16.02
N PHE A 176 -4.47 6.06 16.02
CA PHE A 176 -3.66 6.20 17.23
C PHE A 176 -3.60 7.64 17.75
N LYS A 177 -3.67 8.63 16.87
CA LYS A 177 -3.70 10.04 17.24
C LYS A 177 -4.91 10.43 18.09
N ILE A 178 -6.03 9.74 17.96
CA ILE A 178 -7.23 9.93 18.80
C ILE A 178 -6.90 9.69 20.27
N TYR A 179 -6.00 8.76 20.56
CA TYR A 179 -5.58 8.40 21.93
C TYR A 179 -4.31 9.10 22.39
N LYS A 180 -3.99 10.29 21.82
CA LYS A 180 -2.81 11.08 22.18
C LYS A 180 -2.68 11.27 23.69
N TYR A 181 -3.79 11.50 24.41
CA TYR A 181 -3.83 11.70 25.85
C TYR A 181 -3.30 10.51 26.67
N LYS A 182 -3.38 9.27 26.15
CA LYS A 182 -2.81 8.06 26.76
C LYS A 182 -1.42 7.73 26.23
N LEU A 183 -1.16 8.01 24.96
CA LEU A 183 -0.05 7.48 24.21
C LEU A 183 1.18 8.40 24.16
N SER A 184 1.02 9.71 24.45
CA SER A 184 2.09 10.71 24.26
C SER A 184 3.33 10.49 25.15
N ASN A 185 3.20 9.71 26.22
CA ASN A 185 4.32 9.42 27.13
C ASN A 185 5.15 8.19 26.67
N TYR A 186 4.72 7.46 25.65
CA TYR A 186 5.36 6.25 25.16
C TYR A 186 6.09 6.50 23.84
N SER A 187 7.11 5.68 23.59
CA SER A 187 7.92 5.69 22.36
C SER A 187 7.15 5.03 21.22
N ILE A 188 6.37 5.81 20.47
CA ILE A 188 5.53 5.32 19.38
C ILE A 188 6.02 5.87 18.05
N PHE A 189 6.15 4.99 17.08
CA PHE A 189 6.64 5.29 15.75
C PHE A 189 5.65 4.80 14.69
N LYS A 190 5.48 5.58 13.65
CA LYS A 190 4.92 5.07 12.39
C LYS A 190 6.03 4.62 11.47
N LEU A 191 5.77 3.59 10.69
CA LEU A 191 6.63 3.15 9.60
C LEU A 191 6.02 3.58 8.27
N PRO A 192 6.49 4.69 7.67
CA PRO A 192 5.99 5.14 6.39
C PRO A 192 6.41 4.22 5.25
N ILE A 193 5.61 4.22 4.20
CA ILE A 193 5.89 3.50 2.96
C ILE A 193 6.01 4.47 1.78
N GLN A 194 6.77 4.06 0.80
CA GLN A 194 6.84 4.71 -0.50
C GLN A 194 6.61 3.66 -1.59
N ILE A 195 5.73 3.97 -2.53
CA ILE A 195 5.58 3.16 -3.73
C ILE A 195 6.63 3.63 -4.74
N SER A 196 7.41 2.68 -5.25
CA SER A 196 8.46 2.94 -6.24
C SER A 196 8.22 2.06 -7.47
N LEU A 197 8.26 2.66 -8.64
CA LEU A 197 8.32 1.89 -9.89
C LEU A 197 9.72 1.26 -10.01
N ILE A 198 9.77 -0.01 -10.40
CA ILE A 198 11.01 -0.77 -10.49
C ILE A 198 11.77 -0.35 -11.76
N ASP A 199 11.03 -0.14 -12.85
CA ASP A 199 11.57 0.26 -14.15
C ASP A 199 10.62 1.26 -14.84
N LYS A 200 11.01 1.75 -16.01
CA LYS A 200 10.17 2.57 -16.91
C LYS A 200 9.45 3.74 -16.22
N LYS A 201 10.07 4.31 -15.15
CA LYS A 201 9.46 5.39 -14.38
C LYS A 201 9.08 6.59 -15.25
N ASN A 202 9.97 6.98 -16.16
CA ASN A 202 9.74 8.12 -17.06
C ASN A 202 8.58 7.82 -18.03
N GLU A 203 8.51 6.62 -18.58
CA GLU A 203 7.46 6.20 -19.50
C GLU A 203 6.09 6.18 -18.81
N PHE A 204 6.05 5.76 -17.54
CA PHE A 204 4.83 5.80 -16.74
C PHE A 204 4.33 7.23 -16.58
N PHE A 205 5.17 8.14 -16.09
CA PHE A 205 4.78 9.53 -15.89
C PHE A 205 4.52 10.27 -17.20
N ASN A 206 5.29 9.98 -18.26
CA ASN A 206 5.04 10.55 -19.59
C ASN A 206 3.67 10.11 -20.13
N SER A 207 3.24 8.87 -19.87
CA SER A 207 1.92 8.40 -20.28
C SER A 207 0.80 9.20 -19.61
N ILE A 208 0.93 9.49 -18.31
CA ILE A 208 -0.02 10.31 -17.56
C ILE A 208 0.03 11.76 -18.03
N ASN A 209 1.22 12.34 -18.14
CA ASN A 209 1.39 13.75 -18.54
C ASN A 209 0.91 14.01 -19.94
N SER A 210 1.16 13.11 -20.89
CA SER A 210 0.67 13.22 -22.26
C SER A 210 -0.85 13.27 -22.28
N TYR A 211 -1.50 12.43 -21.46
CA TYR A 211 -2.94 12.45 -21.30
C TYR A 211 -3.44 13.79 -20.71
N LEU A 212 -2.86 14.23 -19.60
CA LEU A 212 -3.25 15.49 -18.94
C LEU A 212 -3.08 16.72 -19.84
N ASN A 213 -2.04 16.72 -20.67
CA ASN A 213 -1.79 17.84 -21.61
C ASN A 213 -2.81 17.91 -22.75
N LEU A 214 -3.43 16.79 -23.14
CA LEU A 214 -4.53 16.81 -24.11
C LEU A 214 -5.75 17.61 -23.62
N TYR A 215 -5.96 17.67 -22.30
CA TYR A 215 -7.09 18.37 -21.68
C TYR A 215 -6.77 19.80 -21.20
N LYS A 216 -5.49 20.16 -21.07
CA LYS A 216 -5.10 21.54 -20.74
C LYS A 216 -5.23 22.51 -21.93
N ASN A 217 -5.28 21.99 -23.14
CA ASN A 217 -5.32 22.75 -24.39
C ASN A 217 -6.75 22.79 -25.01
N GLN A 218 -7.75 22.32 -24.28
CA GLN A 218 -9.17 22.49 -24.58
C GLN A 218 -9.81 23.47 -23.59
#